data_625f474d1832493b31723480a26fc71a
#
_entry.id   625f474d1832493b31723480a26fc71a
#
_cell.length_a   1.000
_cell.length_b   1.000
_cell.length_c   1.000
_cell.angle_alpha   90.00
_cell.angle_beta   90.00
_cell.angle_gamma   90.00
#
_symmetry.space_group_name_H-M   'P 1'
#
loop_
_entity.id
_entity.type
_entity.pdbx_description
1 polymer ?
#
loop_
_entity_poly.entity_id
_entity_poly.type
_entity_poly.pdbx_seq_one_letter_code
_entity_poly.pdbx_strand_id
1 'polypeptide(L)'
;GTTGTSRRERRIVSMFFANALRESWEELRLHPFRVSLLGVLPTYSLHLFRRTIFPLVALTDPDWTPNPNREVERFIEIPLESFFDPYSYGRYLIQASDSVATGNPGPWEFPCLIHAQDGGEEILWGATFYIIMNLLKIVFNHQLPDLTDKRIRRKVLHADYLTGRR
;
A
#
# COMPACT_ATOMS: atom_id res chain seq x y z
N GLY A 1 -14.11 -14.07 -25.54
CA GLY A 1 -15.22 -13.18 -25.28
C GLY A 1 -14.75 -12.05 -24.39
N THR A 2 -14.57 -10.86 -24.95
CA THR A 2 -14.32 -9.61 -24.22
C THR A 2 -15.62 -9.25 -23.48
N THR A 3 -15.68 -9.53 -22.19
CA THR A 3 -16.73 -9.02 -21.31
C THR A 3 -16.57 -7.50 -21.19
N GLY A 4 -17.31 -6.78 -22.02
CA GLY A 4 -17.34 -5.31 -21.96
C GLY A 4 -17.79 -4.87 -20.56
N THR A 5 -16.96 -4.05 -19.89
CA THR A 5 -17.28 -3.44 -18.60
C THR A 5 -18.64 -2.75 -18.67
N SER A 6 -19.56 -3.10 -17.78
CA SER A 6 -20.92 -2.55 -17.79
C SER A 6 -20.89 -1.02 -17.56
N ARG A 7 -21.93 -0.31 -18.02
CA ARG A 7 -22.07 1.15 -17.80
C ARG A 7 -22.01 1.49 -16.31
N ARG A 8 -22.55 0.62 -15.45
CA ARG A 8 -22.56 0.77 -13.99
C ARG A 8 -21.14 0.66 -13.41
N GLU A 9 -20.37 -0.35 -13.86
CA GLU A 9 -18.99 -0.55 -13.42
C GLU A 9 -18.09 0.62 -13.81
N ARG A 10 -18.20 1.11 -15.04
CA ARG A 10 -17.47 2.30 -15.50
C ARG A 10 -17.76 3.52 -14.63
N ARG A 11 -19.03 3.74 -14.26
CA ARG A 11 -19.44 4.85 -13.40
C ARG A 11 -18.83 4.73 -11.99
N ILE A 12 -18.80 3.51 -11.43
CA ILE A 12 -18.20 3.24 -10.11
C ILE A 12 -16.69 3.51 -10.15
N VAL A 13 -15.98 2.99 -11.14
CA VAL A 13 -14.54 3.23 -11.31
C VAL A 13 -14.24 4.72 -11.47
N SER A 14 -15.02 5.43 -12.30
CA SER A 14 -14.83 6.88 -12.48
C SER A 14 -15.02 7.67 -11.19
N MET A 15 -15.96 7.27 -10.34
CA MET A 15 -16.20 7.91 -9.05
C MET A 15 -15.00 7.70 -8.09
N PHE A 16 -14.49 6.48 -7.98
CA PHE A 16 -13.31 6.20 -7.16
C PHE A 16 -12.07 6.91 -7.69
N PHE A 17 -11.90 6.94 -9.01
CA PHE A 17 -10.79 7.64 -9.63
C PHE A 17 -10.85 9.14 -9.38
N ALA A 18 -12.02 9.76 -9.52
CA ALA A 18 -12.20 11.18 -9.21
C ALA A 18 -11.87 11.51 -7.74
N ASN A 19 -12.27 10.65 -6.80
CA ASN A 19 -11.91 10.80 -5.40
C ASN A 19 -10.40 10.66 -5.18
N ALA A 20 -9.76 9.64 -5.77
CA ALA A 20 -8.32 9.46 -5.66
C ALA A 20 -7.54 10.66 -6.23
N LEU A 21 -7.98 11.22 -7.36
CA LEU A 21 -7.38 12.42 -7.94
C LEU A 21 -7.53 13.63 -7.03
N ARG A 22 -8.70 13.81 -6.39
CA ARG A 22 -8.93 14.90 -5.46
C ARG A 22 -8.00 14.81 -4.25
N GLU A 23 -7.93 13.64 -3.60
CA GLU A 23 -7.03 13.40 -2.47
C GLU A 23 -5.56 13.63 -2.88
N SER A 24 -5.14 13.08 -4.02
CA SER A 24 -3.77 13.27 -4.52
C SER A 24 -3.43 14.73 -4.81
N TRP A 25 -4.41 15.52 -5.27
CA TRP A 25 -4.23 16.96 -5.43
C TRP A 25 -4.14 17.69 -4.08
N GLU A 26 -5.01 17.35 -3.14
CA GLU A 26 -5.04 17.97 -1.82
C GLU A 26 -3.77 17.66 -1.03
N GLU A 27 -3.31 16.41 -1.06
CA GLU A 27 -2.19 15.93 -0.26
C GLU A 27 -0.82 16.16 -0.91
N LEU A 28 -0.70 15.93 -2.21
CA LEU A 28 0.59 15.87 -2.92
C LEU A 28 0.72 16.92 -4.03
N ARG A 29 -0.33 17.70 -4.30
CA ARG A 29 -0.39 18.63 -5.45
C ARG A 29 -0.21 17.95 -6.80
N LEU A 30 -0.63 16.69 -6.91
CA LEU A 30 -0.66 15.96 -8.16
C LEU A 30 -1.84 16.42 -9.01
N HIS A 31 -1.53 17.14 -10.09
CA HIS A 31 -2.58 17.72 -10.94
C HIS A 31 -3.33 16.63 -11.72
N PRO A 32 -4.68 16.60 -11.70
CA PRO A 32 -5.47 15.55 -12.36
C PRO A 32 -5.14 15.32 -13.83
N PHE A 33 -4.79 16.37 -14.59
CA PHE A 33 -4.40 16.24 -16.00
C PHE A 33 -3.02 15.61 -16.23
N ARG A 34 -2.26 15.38 -15.17
CA ARG A 34 -0.97 14.68 -15.21
C ARG A 34 -1.08 13.21 -14.82
N VAL A 35 -2.31 12.69 -14.70
CA VAL A 35 -2.58 11.32 -14.27
C VAL A 35 -3.37 10.58 -15.32
N SER A 36 -2.86 9.44 -15.75
CA SER A 36 -3.52 8.54 -16.70
C SER A 36 -3.88 7.23 -16.01
N LEU A 37 -5.18 6.92 -15.89
CA LEU A 37 -5.65 5.65 -15.33
C LEU A 37 -5.26 4.49 -16.24
N LEU A 38 -4.51 3.52 -15.71
CA LEU A 38 -4.16 2.28 -16.42
C LEU A 38 -5.19 1.17 -16.16
N GLY A 39 -5.71 1.08 -14.95
CA GLY A 39 -6.65 0.03 -14.60
C GLY A 39 -7.01 -0.01 -13.12
N VAL A 40 -7.76 -1.04 -12.77
CA VAL A 40 -8.18 -1.34 -11.41
C VAL A 40 -7.63 -2.70 -10.98
N LEU A 41 -7.27 -2.82 -9.71
CA LEU A 41 -6.90 -4.09 -9.12
C LEU A 41 -8.08 -4.69 -8.35
N PRO A 42 -8.05 -5.99 -8.06
CA PRO A 42 -9.00 -6.60 -7.15
C PRO A 42 -9.06 -5.85 -5.81
N THR A 43 -10.24 -5.73 -5.26
CA THR A 43 -10.46 -5.06 -3.98
C THR A 43 -9.72 -5.76 -2.85
N TYR A 44 -9.24 -4.99 -1.89
CA TYR A 44 -8.57 -5.48 -0.69
C TYR A 44 -9.41 -5.16 0.56
N SER A 45 -9.82 -6.19 1.29
CA SER A 45 -10.65 -6.03 2.49
C SER A 45 -9.79 -5.98 3.75
N LEU A 46 -9.91 -4.89 4.49
CA LEU A 46 -9.34 -4.70 5.82
C LEU A 46 -10.33 -5.21 6.87
N HIS A 47 -10.26 -6.50 7.19
CA HIS A 47 -11.21 -7.15 8.09
C HIS A 47 -11.29 -6.48 9.48
N LEU A 48 -10.14 -6.07 10.05
CA LEU A 48 -10.08 -5.38 11.34
C LEU A 48 -10.81 -4.04 11.35
N PHE A 49 -10.84 -3.33 10.23
CA PHE A 49 -11.42 -1.99 10.12
C PHE A 49 -12.79 -1.96 9.43
N ARG A 50 -13.31 -3.12 9.00
CA ARG A 50 -14.53 -3.23 8.18
C ARG A 50 -14.52 -2.28 6.98
N ARG A 51 -13.36 -2.12 6.34
CA ARG A 51 -13.15 -1.25 5.19
C ARG A 51 -12.69 -2.06 3.99
N THR A 52 -13.08 -1.62 2.81
CA THR A 52 -12.62 -2.17 1.54
C THR A 52 -11.85 -1.10 0.78
N ILE A 53 -10.66 -1.44 0.33
CA ILE A 53 -9.83 -0.60 -0.54
C ILE A 53 -10.13 -0.99 -1.98
N PHE A 54 -10.29 0.01 -2.85
CA PHE A 54 -10.43 -0.13 -4.30
C PHE A 54 -9.16 0.40 -4.97
N PRO A 55 -8.14 -0.44 -5.19
CA PRO A 55 -6.88 0.03 -5.71
C PRO A 55 -6.99 0.38 -7.19
N LEU A 56 -6.41 1.52 -7.55
CA LEU A 56 -6.31 2.02 -8.91
C LEU A 56 -4.85 2.11 -9.31
N VAL A 57 -4.54 1.75 -10.54
CA VAL A 57 -3.19 1.89 -11.11
C VAL A 57 -3.21 3.01 -12.13
N ALA A 58 -2.33 3.96 -11.94
CA ALA A 58 -2.21 5.11 -12.83
C ALA A 58 -0.74 5.44 -13.09
N LEU A 59 -0.50 6.09 -14.23
CA LEU A 59 0.76 6.73 -14.54
C LEU A 59 0.66 8.22 -14.22
N THR A 60 1.73 8.76 -13.68
CA THR A 60 1.93 10.19 -13.49
C THR A 60 2.94 10.72 -14.51
N ASP A 61 2.90 12.01 -14.76
CA ASP A 61 3.93 12.70 -15.53
C ASP A 61 5.31 12.51 -14.83
N PRO A 62 6.36 12.07 -15.56
CA PRO A 62 7.67 11.87 -14.97
C PRO A 62 8.31 13.14 -14.41
N ASP A 63 7.93 14.31 -14.91
CA ASP A 63 8.43 15.60 -14.42
C ASP A 63 7.67 16.13 -13.19
N TRP A 64 6.67 15.38 -12.71
CA TRP A 64 5.96 15.75 -11.50
C TRP A 64 6.82 15.49 -10.25
N THR A 65 6.93 16.50 -9.41
CA THR A 65 7.58 16.41 -8.12
C THR A 65 6.54 16.50 -7.00
N PRO A 66 6.52 15.57 -6.05
CA PRO A 66 5.61 15.63 -4.91
C PRO A 66 5.80 16.92 -4.09
N ASN A 67 4.68 17.56 -3.76
CA ASN A 67 4.66 18.68 -2.83
C ASN A 67 3.65 18.38 -1.71
N PRO A 68 4.07 17.59 -0.71
CA PRO A 68 3.20 17.10 0.35
C PRO A 68 2.69 18.26 1.21
N ASN A 69 1.41 18.18 1.58
CA ASN A 69 0.83 19.08 2.57
C ASN A 69 1.20 18.64 4.01
N ARG A 70 0.71 19.37 5.01
CA ARG A 70 0.98 19.08 6.43
C ARG A 70 0.39 17.75 6.95
N GLU A 71 -0.52 17.12 6.21
CA GLU A 71 -1.13 15.83 6.57
C GLU A 71 -0.25 14.65 6.16
N VAL A 72 0.64 14.87 5.19
CA VAL A 72 1.62 13.90 4.71
C VAL A 72 2.90 14.07 5.50
N GLU A 73 3.19 13.13 6.37
CA GLU A 73 4.40 13.18 7.21
C GLU A 73 5.67 13.13 6.35
N ARG A 74 5.68 12.27 5.34
CA ARG A 74 6.77 12.17 4.36
C ARG A 74 6.33 11.39 3.12
N PHE A 75 7.07 11.62 2.04
CA PHE A 75 6.92 10.91 0.77
C PHE A 75 8.09 9.94 0.60
N ILE A 76 7.80 8.71 0.20
CA ILE A 76 8.79 7.65 0.02
C ILE A 76 8.64 7.10 -1.39
N GLU A 77 9.71 7.11 -2.15
CA GLU A 77 9.78 6.50 -3.47
C GLU A 77 10.49 5.16 -3.38
N ILE A 78 9.79 4.09 -3.77
CA ILE A 78 10.35 2.76 -3.81
C ILE A 78 10.45 2.32 -5.28
N PRO A 79 11.66 2.17 -5.84
CA PRO A 79 11.83 1.69 -7.20
C PRO A 79 11.17 0.32 -7.40
N LEU A 80 10.48 0.15 -8.54
CA LEU A 80 9.77 -1.09 -8.81
C LEU A 80 10.70 -2.31 -8.85
N GLU A 81 11.93 -2.12 -9.32
CA GLU A 81 12.97 -3.15 -9.32
C GLU A 81 13.31 -3.69 -7.93
N SER A 82 13.12 -2.90 -6.86
CA SER A 82 13.34 -3.36 -5.48
C SER A 82 12.47 -4.57 -5.11
N PHE A 83 11.32 -4.70 -5.74
CA PHE A 83 10.43 -5.85 -5.53
C PHE A 83 10.90 -7.12 -6.21
N PHE A 84 11.81 -7.04 -7.16
CA PHE A 84 12.39 -8.22 -7.84
C PHE A 84 13.66 -8.71 -7.17
N ASP A 85 14.20 -7.94 -6.22
CA ASP A 85 15.33 -8.37 -5.40
C ASP A 85 14.84 -9.17 -4.18
N PRO A 86 15.10 -10.48 -4.10
CA PRO A 86 14.68 -11.28 -2.96
C PRO A 86 15.33 -10.86 -1.63
N TYR A 87 16.43 -10.11 -1.64
CA TYR A 87 17.06 -9.59 -0.42
C TYR A 87 16.35 -8.37 0.16
N SER A 88 15.51 -7.70 -0.61
CA SER A 88 14.68 -6.59 -0.14
C SER A 88 13.51 -7.03 0.75
N TYR A 89 13.16 -8.31 0.76
CA TYR A 89 12.07 -8.84 1.57
C TYR A 89 12.48 -9.17 3.00
N GLY A 90 11.52 -9.05 3.90
CA GLY A 90 11.66 -9.37 5.30
C GLY A 90 10.36 -9.80 5.96
N ARG A 91 10.49 -10.10 7.26
CA ARG A 91 9.37 -10.39 8.16
C ARG A 91 9.21 -9.26 9.15
N TYR A 92 8.01 -8.72 9.27
CA TYR A 92 7.69 -7.62 10.17
C TYR A 92 6.84 -8.12 11.32
N LEU A 93 7.42 -8.15 12.51
CA LEU A 93 6.76 -8.57 13.74
C LEU A 93 6.19 -7.34 14.43
N ILE A 94 4.88 -7.36 14.63
CA ILE A 94 4.15 -6.29 15.31
C ILE A 94 3.63 -6.82 16.63
N GLN A 95 3.93 -6.09 17.70
CA GLN A 95 3.44 -6.38 19.03
C GLN A 95 2.61 -5.19 19.54
N ALA A 96 1.45 -5.45 20.12
CA ALA A 96 0.68 -4.42 20.80
C ALA A 96 1.33 -4.06 22.13
N SER A 97 1.41 -2.78 22.47
CA SER A 97 1.95 -2.30 23.76
C SER A 97 1.09 -2.76 24.95
N ASP A 98 -0.22 -2.89 24.74
CA ASP A 98 -1.17 -3.34 25.76
C ASP A 98 -1.84 -4.65 25.33
N SER A 99 -1.27 -5.75 25.78
CA SER A 99 -1.75 -7.10 25.46
C SER A 99 -3.16 -7.42 25.99
N VAL A 100 -3.70 -6.57 26.84
CA VAL A 100 -4.97 -6.81 27.55
C VAL A 100 -6.20 -6.38 26.75
N ALA A 101 -6.05 -5.41 25.81
CA ALA A 101 -7.20 -4.80 25.15
C ALA A 101 -7.74 -5.54 23.93
N THR A 102 -6.96 -6.42 23.30
CA THR A 102 -7.31 -7.03 22.01
C THR A 102 -7.66 -8.51 22.05
N GLY A 103 -7.54 -9.18 23.21
CA GLY A 103 -7.82 -10.62 23.36
C GLY A 103 -6.83 -11.53 22.60
N ASN A 104 -5.91 -10.97 21.84
CA ASN A 104 -4.86 -11.70 21.12
C ASN A 104 -3.53 -10.94 21.26
N PRO A 105 -2.63 -11.41 22.14
CA PRO A 105 -1.43 -10.65 22.56
C PRO A 105 -0.32 -10.55 21.50
N GLY A 106 -0.49 -11.15 20.28
CA GLY A 106 0.59 -11.14 19.29
C GLY A 106 1.84 -11.93 19.72
N PRO A 107 2.97 -11.82 19.05
CA PRO A 107 3.22 -10.92 17.90
C PRO A 107 2.55 -11.40 16.63
N TRP A 108 2.08 -10.43 15.82
CA TRP A 108 1.63 -10.73 14.46
C TRP A 108 2.80 -10.60 13.50
N GLU A 109 2.93 -11.54 12.61
CA GLU A 109 3.97 -11.55 11.59
C GLU A 109 3.38 -11.24 10.23
N PHE A 110 4.02 -10.28 9.52
CA PHE A 110 3.64 -9.86 8.19
C PHE A 110 4.84 -9.89 7.25
N PRO A 111 4.66 -10.23 5.97
CA PRO A 111 5.67 -9.96 4.97
C PRO A 111 5.86 -8.45 4.80
N CYS A 112 7.09 -8.04 4.48
CA CYS A 112 7.40 -6.66 4.21
C CYS A 112 8.49 -6.52 3.15
N LEU A 113 8.55 -5.34 2.53
CA LEU A 113 9.70 -4.88 1.76
C LEU A 113 10.49 -3.89 2.61
N ILE A 114 11.80 -4.06 2.68
CA ILE A 114 12.73 -3.19 3.40
C ILE A 114 13.49 -2.37 2.36
N HIS A 115 13.22 -1.08 2.33
CA HIS A 115 13.83 -0.15 1.39
C HIS A 115 14.82 0.78 2.13
N ALA A 116 16.05 0.85 1.64
CA ALA A 116 17.06 1.75 2.19
C ALA A 116 16.90 3.14 1.56
N GLN A 117 16.73 4.15 2.39
CA GLN A 117 16.62 5.55 1.95
C GLN A 117 17.26 6.47 3.00
N ASP A 118 18.05 7.46 2.55
CA ASP A 118 18.62 8.55 3.38
C ASP A 118 19.33 8.09 4.67
N GLY A 119 20.04 6.94 4.58
CA GLY A 119 20.77 6.37 5.72
C GLY A 119 19.92 5.62 6.74
N GLY A 120 18.62 5.42 6.45
CA GLY A 120 17.67 4.63 7.21
C GLY A 120 17.04 3.50 6.42
N GLU A 121 16.10 2.82 7.04
CA GLU A 121 15.29 1.79 6.41
C GLU A 121 13.80 2.18 6.49
N GLU A 122 13.12 2.09 5.34
CA GLU A 122 11.68 2.19 5.24
C GLU A 122 11.07 0.80 5.11
N ILE A 123 9.96 0.58 5.79
CA ILE A 123 9.31 -0.74 5.79
C ILE A 123 7.92 -0.60 5.18
N LEU A 124 7.78 -1.17 3.98
CA LEU A 124 6.48 -1.29 3.33
C LEU A 124 5.85 -2.61 3.74
N TRP A 125 4.68 -2.56 4.36
CA TRP A 125 3.95 -3.72 4.88
C TRP A 125 2.43 -3.51 4.84
N GLY A 126 1.66 -4.51 5.28
CA GLY A 126 0.20 -4.40 5.42
C GLY A 126 -0.52 -4.31 4.08
N ALA A 127 -1.64 -3.58 4.04
CA ALA A 127 -2.51 -3.52 2.87
C ALA A 127 -1.78 -3.04 1.60
N THR A 128 -1.00 -1.98 1.70
CA THR A 128 -0.27 -1.41 0.56
C THR A 128 0.71 -2.42 -0.02
N PHE A 129 1.45 -3.13 0.82
CA PHE A 129 2.34 -4.21 0.38
C PHE A 129 1.59 -5.28 -0.42
N TYR A 130 0.48 -5.80 0.11
CA TYR A 130 -0.30 -6.84 -0.57
C TYR A 130 -0.93 -6.36 -1.88
N ILE A 131 -1.39 -5.10 -1.93
CA ILE A 131 -1.93 -4.50 -3.16
C ILE A 131 -0.85 -4.42 -4.24
N ILE A 132 0.36 -4.00 -3.89
CA ILE A 132 1.48 -3.94 -4.84
C ILE A 132 1.91 -5.35 -5.27
N MET A 133 2.02 -6.30 -4.35
CA MET A 133 2.32 -7.70 -4.71
C MET A 133 1.27 -8.30 -5.65
N ASN A 134 0.01 -7.93 -5.49
CA ASN A 134 -1.05 -8.36 -6.41
C ASN A 134 -0.88 -7.73 -7.81
N LEU A 135 -0.52 -6.44 -7.90
CA LEU A 135 -0.16 -5.81 -9.16
C LEU A 135 1.00 -6.56 -9.84
N LEU A 136 2.07 -6.82 -9.10
CA LEU A 136 3.26 -7.51 -9.63
C LEU A 136 2.96 -8.94 -10.10
N LYS A 137 2.09 -9.63 -9.39
CA LYS A 137 1.61 -10.95 -9.79
C LYS A 137 0.83 -10.89 -11.11
N ILE A 138 -0.07 -9.90 -11.26
CA ILE A 138 -0.90 -9.75 -12.47
C ILE A 138 -0.05 -9.36 -13.68
N VAL A 139 0.86 -8.39 -13.52
CA VAL A 139 1.62 -7.81 -14.64
C VAL A 139 2.85 -8.63 -15.00
N PHE A 140 3.57 -9.15 -14.00
CA PHE A 140 4.88 -9.78 -14.18
C PHE A 140 4.91 -11.26 -13.77
N ASN A 141 3.77 -11.83 -13.33
CA ASN A 141 3.73 -13.17 -12.73
C ASN A 141 4.71 -13.34 -11.54
N HIS A 142 5.04 -12.23 -10.89
CA HIS A 142 5.94 -12.23 -9.74
C HIS A 142 5.22 -12.75 -8.49
N GLN A 143 5.93 -13.55 -7.69
CA GLN A 143 5.41 -14.13 -6.46
C GLN A 143 6.29 -13.72 -5.27
N LEU A 144 5.66 -13.69 -4.09
CA LEU A 144 6.38 -13.46 -2.86
C LEU A 144 7.44 -14.57 -2.68
N PRO A 145 8.72 -14.22 -2.45
CA PRO A 145 9.77 -15.22 -2.19
C PRO A 145 9.54 -15.90 -0.84
N ASP A 146 10.24 -17.02 -0.61
CA ASP A 146 10.29 -17.64 0.71
C ASP A 146 10.90 -16.67 1.74
N LEU A 147 10.23 -16.54 2.87
CA LEU A 147 10.60 -15.61 3.95
C LEU A 147 11.27 -16.31 5.15
N THR A 148 11.46 -17.62 5.13
CA THR A 148 11.92 -18.41 6.28
C THR A 148 13.23 -17.86 6.88
N ASP A 149 14.19 -17.53 6.02
CA ASP A 149 15.52 -17.05 6.43
C ASP A 149 15.69 -15.52 6.23
N LYS A 150 14.58 -14.77 6.05
CA LYS A 150 14.65 -13.35 5.80
C LYS A 150 14.80 -12.53 7.09
N ARG A 151 15.33 -11.32 6.92
CA ARG A 151 15.52 -10.35 8.00
C ARG A 151 14.22 -10.09 8.75
N ILE A 152 14.33 -10.01 10.08
CA ILE A 152 13.18 -9.70 10.96
C ILE A 152 13.31 -8.24 11.41
N ARG A 153 12.22 -7.48 11.26
CA ARG A 153 12.05 -6.16 11.86
C ARG A 153 10.92 -6.20 12.87
N ARG A 154 11.03 -5.44 13.96
CA ARG A 154 10.04 -5.45 15.05
C ARG A 154 9.53 -4.04 15.29
N LYS A 155 8.25 -3.92 15.58
CA LYS A 155 7.60 -2.67 15.99
C LYS A 155 6.60 -2.94 17.09
N VAL A 156 6.61 -2.10 18.10
CA VAL A 156 5.55 -2.04 19.10
C VAL A 156 4.56 -0.97 18.65
N LEU A 157 3.29 -1.33 18.52
CA LEU A 157 2.21 -0.42 18.19
C LEU A 157 1.34 -0.17 19.41
N HIS A 158 0.98 1.08 19.66
CA HIS A 158 -0.02 1.42 20.65
C HIS A 158 -1.41 0.93 20.22
N ALA A 159 -2.24 0.55 21.20
CA ALA A 159 -3.57 -0.02 20.95
C ALA A 159 -4.46 0.91 20.09
N ASP A 160 -4.32 2.22 20.24
CA ASP A 160 -5.06 3.21 19.46
C ASP A 160 -4.83 3.10 17.95
N TYR A 161 -3.62 2.73 17.54
CA TYR A 161 -3.31 2.52 16.13
C TYR A 161 -4.06 1.32 15.54
N LEU A 162 -4.26 0.27 16.34
CA LEU A 162 -4.96 -0.95 15.92
C LEU A 162 -6.49 -0.78 15.92
N THR A 163 -7.01 0.13 16.73
CA THR A 163 -8.46 0.36 16.85
C THR A 163 -8.98 1.46 15.90
N GLY A 164 -8.09 2.19 15.24
CA GLY A 164 -8.46 3.30 14.36
C GLY A 164 -9.12 4.49 15.07
N ARG A 165 -9.00 4.56 16.39
CA ARG A 165 -9.41 5.72 17.18
C ARG A 165 -8.26 6.73 17.18
N ARG A 166 -8.44 7.81 16.45
CA ARG A 166 -7.73 9.08 16.63
C ARG A 166 -8.60 10.02 17.43
#